data_9bc34181cbdf959fdcbd359a92c8a999
#
_entry.id   9bc34181cbdf959fdcbd359a92c8a999
#
_cell.length_a   1.000
_cell.length_b   1.000
_cell.length_c   1.000
_cell.angle_alpha   90.00
_cell.angle_beta   90.00
_cell.angle_gamma   90.00
#
_symmetry.space_group_name_H-M   'P 1'
#
loop_
_entity.id
_entity.type
_entity.pdbx_description
1 polymer ?
#
loop_
_entity_poly.entity_id
_entity_poly.type
_entity_poly.pdbx_seq_one_letter_code
_entity_poly.pdbx_strand_id
1 'polypeptide(L)'
;MSKLRLLFVKEGTAAYISHLDLLRTVQRAFPRTELEIKHSQGFHPHPIISIVLPLPVAQSSDCELLDFEVTQDTDGSGIAEKLNEGLPEGLRVLDCYEAKRPVRELAYLQADMELEYDHGVPEGAAEALTELFHRPELLIEKRTKRKQLAEVDIAPMIRSIAFVEEENLLRAAVTVRAQNPGLNPQLLEKAIARYRPDLSPDFVRVRRRELLDEAGEIFR
;
A
#
# COMPACT_ATOMS: atom_id res chain seq x y z
N MET A 1 -7.36 -4.92 28.14
CA MET A 1 -6.83 -3.85 27.27
C MET A 1 -6.16 -4.53 26.09
N SER A 2 -6.73 -4.38 24.89
CA SER A 2 -6.27 -5.12 23.71
C SER A 2 -5.77 -4.17 22.62
N LYS A 3 -4.72 -4.58 21.94
CA LYS A 3 -4.27 -3.95 20.69
C LYS A 3 -4.76 -4.81 19.53
N LEU A 4 -5.60 -4.22 18.70
CA LEU A 4 -6.25 -4.89 17.59
C LEU A 4 -5.73 -4.37 16.25
N ARG A 5 -5.85 -5.20 15.22
CA ARG A 5 -5.53 -4.88 13.84
C ARG A 5 -6.70 -5.19 12.94
N LEU A 6 -7.08 -4.22 12.11
CA LEU A 6 -8.01 -4.43 11.00
C LEU A 6 -7.20 -4.81 9.75
N LEU A 7 -7.70 -5.80 9.02
CA LEU A 7 -7.37 -6.06 7.61
C LEU A 7 -8.54 -5.53 6.77
N PHE A 8 -8.27 -4.66 5.80
CA PHE A 8 -9.34 -4.08 4.98
C PHE A 8 -8.89 -3.82 3.53
N VAL A 9 -9.90 -3.75 2.64
CA VAL A 9 -9.76 -3.42 1.23
C VAL A 9 -10.01 -1.93 1.04
N LYS A 10 -9.25 -1.30 0.13
CA LYS A 10 -9.47 0.07 -0.35
C LYS A 10 -9.43 0.07 -1.87
N GLU A 11 -10.59 0.30 -2.51
CA GLU A 11 -10.71 0.20 -3.97
C GLU A 11 -11.77 1.17 -4.53
N GLY A 12 -11.94 1.16 -5.85
CA GLY A 12 -12.92 2.00 -6.53
C GLY A 12 -12.72 3.49 -6.23
N THR A 13 -13.80 4.20 -5.95
CA THR A 13 -13.75 5.63 -5.60
C THR A 13 -13.00 5.91 -4.30
N ALA A 14 -12.98 4.95 -3.37
CA ALA A 14 -12.23 5.08 -2.12
C ALA A 14 -10.70 5.12 -2.35
N ALA A 15 -10.18 4.63 -3.49
CA ALA A 15 -8.77 4.75 -3.83
C ALA A 15 -8.28 6.22 -3.82
N TYR A 16 -9.17 7.17 -4.09
CA TYR A 16 -8.85 8.59 -4.22
C TYR A 16 -8.94 9.39 -2.92
N ILE A 17 -9.41 8.79 -1.80
CA ILE A 17 -9.44 9.51 -0.52
C ILE A 17 -8.05 9.63 0.09
N SER A 18 -7.79 10.76 0.76
CA SER A 18 -6.52 11.00 1.44
C SER A 18 -6.34 10.11 2.67
N HIS A 19 -5.10 9.96 3.14
CA HIS A 19 -4.79 9.26 4.39
C HIS A 19 -5.58 9.81 5.59
N LEU A 20 -5.71 11.14 5.70
CA LEU A 20 -6.44 11.76 6.81
C LEU A 20 -7.94 11.52 6.71
N ASP A 21 -8.51 11.52 5.49
CA ASP A 21 -9.93 11.25 5.30
C ASP A 21 -10.25 9.79 5.53
N LEU A 22 -9.36 8.88 5.16
CA LEU A 22 -9.48 7.46 5.51
C LEU A 22 -9.52 7.27 7.03
N LEU A 23 -8.58 7.87 7.77
CA LEU A 23 -8.59 7.81 9.25
C LEU A 23 -9.89 8.37 9.83
N ARG A 24 -10.36 9.52 9.36
CA ARG A 24 -11.62 10.14 9.80
C ARG A 24 -12.83 9.25 9.50
N THR A 25 -12.85 8.60 8.34
CA THR A 25 -13.92 7.68 7.94
C THR A 25 -14.00 6.48 8.88
N VAL A 26 -12.86 5.84 9.15
CA VAL A 26 -12.79 4.71 10.10
C VAL A 26 -13.16 5.17 11.51
N GLN A 27 -12.63 6.31 11.97
CA GLN A 27 -12.97 6.87 13.29
C GLN A 27 -14.48 7.10 13.47
N ARG A 28 -15.19 7.52 12.43
CA ARG A 28 -16.65 7.71 12.46
C ARG A 28 -17.42 6.39 12.44
N ALA A 29 -16.84 5.31 11.97
CA ALA A 29 -17.46 3.99 11.97
C ALA A 29 -17.35 3.29 13.36
N PHE A 30 -16.30 3.55 14.14
CA PHE A 30 -16.08 2.90 15.44
C PHE A 30 -17.24 3.02 16.46
N PRO A 31 -17.95 4.16 16.61
CA PRO A 31 -19.07 4.24 17.55
C PRO A 31 -20.17 3.18 17.34
N ARG A 32 -20.26 2.60 16.13
CA ARG A 32 -21.22 1.50 15.82
C ARG A 32 -20.79 0.16 16.39
N THR A 33 -19.51 0.01 16.72
CA THR A 33 -18.96 -1.26 17.24
C THR A 33 -19.12 -1.43 18.75
N GLU A 34 -19.57 -0.39 19.45
CA GLU A 34 -19.63 -0.36 20.93
C GLU A 34 -18.26 -0.51 21.61
N LEU A 35 -17.16 -0.39 20.82
CA LEU A 35 -15.81 -0.43 21.36
C LEU A 35 -15.41 0.90 21.97
N GLU A 36 -14.84 0.84 23.15
CA GLU A 36 -14.19 1.99 23.77
C GLU A 36 -12.76 2.14 23.25
N ILE A 37 -12.60 2.93 22.19
CA ILE A 37 -11.28 3.23 21.62
C ILE A 37 -10.47 4.04 22.63
N LYS A 38 -9.27 3.56 22.93
CA LYS A 38 -8.33 4.27 23.80
C LYS A 38 -7.88 5.58 23.17
N HIS A 39 -7.86 6.64 23.96
CA HIS A 39 -7.40 7.96 23.57
C HIS A 39 -6.03 8.30 24.16
N SER A 40 -5.31 9.16 23.48
CA SER A 40 -4.04 9.70 23.96
C SER A 40 -4.25 10.55 25.21
N GLN A 41 -3.20 10.64 26.03
CA GLN A 41 -3.19 11.53 27.21
C GLN A 41 -2.87 12.97 26.75
N GLY A 42 -3.48 13.97 27.39
CA GLY A 42 -3.18 15.39 27.17
C GLY A 42 -4.40 16.29 26.99
N PHE A 43 -4.18 17.55 26.61
CA PHE A 43 -5.23 18.57 26.47
C PHE A 43 -6.17 18.35 25.27
N HIS A 44 -5.74 17.59 24.28
CA HIS A 44 -6.55 17.24 23.10
C HIS A 44 -6.48 15.73 22.86
N PRO A 45 -7.27 14.94 23.64
CA PRO A 45 -7.29 13.50 23.48
C PRO A 45 -7.76 13.11 22.07
N HIS A 46 -7.02 12.22 21.41
CA HIS A 46 -7.40 11.65 20.13
C HIS A 46 -7.30 10.13 20.17
N PRO A 47 -8.13 9.42 19.38
CA PRO A 47 -8.09 7.96 19.31
C PRO A 47 -6.71 7.44 18.93
N ILE A 48 -6.23 6.42 19.60
CA ILE A 48 -4.96 5.73 19.27
C ILE A 48 -5.24 4.78 18.12
N ILE A 49 -5.08 5.29 16.89
CA ILE A 49 -5.32 4.59 15.64
C ILE A 49 -4.16 4.89 14.69
N SER A 50 -3.62 3.87 14.03
CA SER A 50 -2.47 4.01 13.13
C SER A 50 -2.59 3.08 11.92
N ILE A 51 -2.43 3.62 10.69
CA ILE A 51 -2.27 2.80 9.49
C ILE A 51 -0.83 2.28 9.44
N VAL A 52 -0.68 0.98 9.25
CA VAL A 52 0.61 0.28 9.29
C VAL A 52 1.52 0.72 8.15
N LEU A 53 0.99 0.80 6.93
CA LEU A 53 1.73 1.27 5.74
C LEU A 53 0.80 2.14 4.89
N PRO A 54 0.83 3.48 5.05
CA PRO A 54 -0.04 4.37 4.29
C PRO A 54 -0.01 4.11 2.79
N LEU A 55 -1.20 4.00 2.18
CA LEU A 55 -1.37 3.83 0.75
C LEU A 55 -1.41 5.21 0.07
N PRO A 56 -0.65 5.45 -0.99
CA PRO A 56 -0.78 6.67 -1.79
C PRO A 56 -2.19 6.85 -2.36
N VAL A 57 -2.57 8.10 -2.62
CA VAL A 57 -3.83 8.43 -3.32
C VAL A 57 -3.79 7.86 -4.73
N ALA A 58 -4.93 7.46 -5.25
CA ALA A 58 -5.14 6.80 -6.55
C ALA A 58 -4.60 5.37 -6.64
N GLN A 59 -4.19 4.76 -5.53
CA GLN A 59 -3.84 3.35 -5.47
C GLN A 59 -4.91 2.54 -4.74
N SER A 60 -5.14 1.32 -5.21
CA SER A 60 -6.00 0.33 -4.59
C SER A 60 -5.20 -0.67 -3.75
N SER A 61 -5.86 -1.32 -2.80
CA SER A 61 -5.22 -2.33 -1.96
C SER A 61 -6.22 -3.39 -1.50
N ASP A 62 -5.76 -4.63 -1.46
CA ASP A 62 -6.48 -5.77 -0.92
C ASP A 62 -6.12 -6.07 0.55
N CYS A 63 -5.11 -5.39 1.11
CA CYS A 63 -4.46 -5.79 2.36
C CYS A 63 -4.03 -4.62 3.25
N GLU A 64 -4.83 -3.55 3.32
CA GLU A 64 -4.54 -2.45 4.22
C GLU A 64 -4.64 -2.90 5.68
N LEU A 65 -3.70 -2.47 6.51
CA LEU A 65 -3.66 -2.77 7.93
C LEU A 65 -3.78 -1.48 8.76
N LEU A 66 -4.67 -1.52 9.76
CA LEU A 66 -4.86 -0.43 10.71
C LEU A 66 -4.81 -0.98 12.13
N ASP A 67 -3.86 -0.49 12.94
CA ASP A 67 -3.74 -0.81 14.35
C ASP A 67 -4.52 0.19 15.21
N PHE A 68 -5.19 -0.31 16.24
CA PHE A 68 -5.88 0.52 17.23
C PHE A 68 -5.88 -0.14 18.60
N GLU A 69 -6.09 0.67 19.65
CA GLU A 69 -6.16 0.18 21.03
C GLU A 69 -7.55 0.40 21.62
N VAL A 70 -8.02 -0.60 22.37
CA VAL A 70 -9.28 -0.55 23.12
C VAL A 70 -9.06 -0.73 24.61
N THR A 71 -9.96 -0.17 25.43
CA THR A 71 -9.89 -0.29 26.89
C THR A 71 -10.41 -1.64 27.37
N GLN A 72 -11.34 -2.23 26.63
CA GLN A 72 -11.93 -3.55 26.91
C GLN A 72 -10.95 -4.68 26.55
N ASP A 73 -11.21 -5.85 27.09
CA ASP A 73 -10.54 -7.09 26.70
C ASP A 73 -11.41 -7.80 25.65
N THR A 74 -10.89 -7.94 24.42
CA THR A 74 -11.61 -8.53 23.28
C THR A 74 -10.62 -9.08 22.27
N ASP A 75 -11.02 -10.12 21.54
CA ASP A 75 -10.27 -10.74 20.45
C ASP A 75 -10.56 -10.12 19.07
N GLY A 76 -11.52 -9.21 18.99
CA GLY A 76 -11.91 -8.57 17.74
C GLY A 76 -13.08 -9.23 17.00
N SER A 77 -13.63 -10.33 17.51
CA SER A 77 -14.74 -11.05 16.88
C SER A 77 -15.97 -10.16 16.66
N GLY A 78 -16.58 -10.21 15.45
CA GLY A 78 -17.78 -9.47 15.08
C GLY A 78 -17.58 -7.97 14.84
N ILE A 79 -16.34 -7.47 14.96
CA ILE A 79 -16.05 -6.03 14.76
C ILE A 79 -16.05 -5.68 13.27
N ALA A 80 -15.56 -6.57 12.41
CA ALA A 80 -15.51 -6.35 10.97
C ALA A 80 -16.91 -6.10 10.40
N GLU A 81 -17.90 -6.91 10.78
CA GLU A 81 -19.29 -6.80 10.36
C GLU A 81 -19.89 -5.46 10.79
N LYS A 82 -19.74 -5.10 12.06
CA LYS A 82 -20.27 -3.83 12.61
C LYS A 82 -19.63 -2.61 11.95
N LEU A 83 -18.31 -2.64 11.66
CA LEU A 83 -17.64 -1.56 10.95
C LEU A 83 -18.15 -1.41 9.53
N ASN A 84 -18.38 -2.53 8.83
CA ASN A 84 -18.83 -2.54 7.44
C ASN A 84 -20.23 -1.93 7.27
N GLU A 85 -21.10 -1.94 8.29
CA GLU A 85 -22.39 -1.23 8.27
C GLU A 85 -22.25 0.29 8.12
N GLY A 86 -21.09 0.84 8.50
CA GLY A 86 -20.85 2.30 8.50
C GLY A 86 -19.79 2.78 7.53
N LEU A 87 -19.11 1.88 6.83
CA LEU A 87 -18.11 2.25 5.85
C LEU A 87 -18.72 2.54 4.48
N PRO A 88 -18.18 3.52 3.73
CA PRO A 88 -18.63 3.79 2.38
C PRO A 88 -18.18 2.70 1.40
N GLU A 89 -18.84 2.66 0.24
CA GLU A 89 -18.42 1.81 -0.88
C GLU A 89 -16.93 1.99 -1.21
N GLY A 90 -16.25 0.87 -1.49
CA GLY A 90 -14.81 0.82 -1.76
C GLY A 90 -13.93 0.71 -0.50
N LEU A 91 -14.51 0.75 0.70
CA LEU A 91 -13.84 0.39 1.95
C LEU A 91 -14.56 -0.79 2.58
N ARG A 92 -13.85 -1.90 2.83
CA ARG A 92 -14.43 -3.08 3.44
C ARG A 92 -13.42 -3.77 4.37
N VAL A 93 -13.77 -3.88 5.64
CA VAL A 93 -13.01 -4.66 6.62
C VAL A 93 -13.24 -6.13 6.35
N LEU A 94 -12.15 -6.88 6.23
CA LEU A 94 -12.15 -8.32 6.00
C LEU A 94 -12.04 -9.08 7.30
N ASP A 95 -11.23 -8.55 8.25
CA ASP A 95 -10.94 -9.21 9.52
C ASP A 95 -10.53 -8.20 10.59
N CYS A 96 -10.71 -8.58 11.86
CA CYS A 96 -10.24 -7.85 13.03
C CYS A 96 -9.66 -8.85 14.04
N TYR A 97 -8.41 -8.69 14.40
CA TYR A 97 -7.68 -9.65 15.24
C TYR A 97 -6.66 -8.95 16.15
N GLU A 98 -6.12 -9.68 17.10
CA GLU A 98 -5.07 -9.18 18.00
C GLU A 98 -3.77 -8.88 17.23
N ALA A 99 -3.25 -7.65 17.36
CA ALA A 99 -2.03 -7.20 16.72
C ALA A 99 -0.77 -7.75 17.41
N LYS A 100 -0.45 -9.03 17.18
CA LYS A 100 0.70 -9.72 17.81
C LYS A 100 2.05 -9.33 17.21
N ARG A 101 2.08 -9.11 15.91
CA ARG A 101 3.32 -8.80 15.18
C ARG A 101 3.57 -7.30 15.14
N PRO A 102 4.74 -6.82 15.61
CA PRO A 102 5.07 -5.40 15.56
C PRO A 102 5.36 -4.95 14.12
N VAL A 103 4.97 -3.71 13.80
CA VAL A 103 5.10 -3.14 12.44
C VAL A 103 6.54 -3.16 11.89
N ARG A 104 7.56 -3.17 12.76
CA ARG A 104 8.97 -3.26 12.34
C ARG A 104 9.33 -4.57 11.61
N GLU A 105 8.51 -5.62 11.73
CA GLU A 105 8.69 -6.89 11.03
C GLU A 105 8.17 -6.85 9.58
N LEU A 106 7.38 -5.83 9.22
CA LEU A 106 6.97 -5.59 7.85
C LEU A 106 8.20 -5.23 7.00
N ALA A 107 8.48 -5.99 5.96
CA ALA A 107 9.67 -5.82 5.13
C ALA A 107 9.34 -5.48 3.68
N TYR A 108 8.36 -6.15 3.09
CA TYR A 108 8.03 -6.02 1.67
C TYR A 108 6.53 -5.78 1.46
N LEU A 109 6.22 -5.23 0.32
CA LEU A 109 4.87 -5.21 -0.24
C LEU A 109 4.90 -5.86 -1.62
N GLN A 110 3.85 -6.60 -1.94
CA GLN A 110 3.54 -7.07 -3.27
C GLN A 110 2.48 -6.17 -3.89
N ALA A 111 2.64 -5.86 -5.15
CA ALA A 111 1.67 -5.09 -5.91
C ALA A 111 1.61 -5.57 -7.36
N ASP A 112 0.44 -5.43 -7.95
CA ASP A 112 0.27 -5.45 -9.40
C ASP A 112 0.31 -4.01 -9.91
N MET A 113 0.98 -3.82 -11.02
CA MET A 113 0.95 -2.58 -11.80
C MET A 113 0.37 -2.88 -13.17
N GLU A 114 -0.52 -2.03 -13.62
CA GLU A 114 -1.06 -2.03 -14.97
C GLU A 114 -0.48 -0.82 -15.69
N LEU A 115 0.33 -1.08 -16.73
CA LEU A 115 0.93 -0.07 -17.59
C LEU A 115 0.10 -0.04 -18.88
N GLU A 116 -0.68 1.01 -19.07
CA GLU A 116 -1.58 1.18 -20.22
C GLU A 116 -0.89 1.96 -21.34
N TYR A 117 -1.13 1.54 -22.58
CA TYR A 117 -0.59 2.14 -23.79
C TYR A 117 -1.73 2.42 -24.78
N ASP A 118 -1.99 3.69 -25.10
CA ASP A 118 -3.07 4.11 -25.99
C ASP A 118 -2.92 3.55 -27.41
N HIS A 119 -1.70 3.23 -27.82
CA HIS A 119 -1.37 2.73 -29.17
C HIS A 119 -0.91 1.28 -29.19
N GLY A 120 -1.20 0.52 -28.13
CA GLY A 120 -0.74 -0.86 -27.94
C GLY A 120 0.63 -0.94 -27.25
N VAL A 121 0.90 -2.08 -26.63
CA VAL A 121 2.17 -2.34 -25.95
C VAL A 121 3.29 -2.35 -27.00
N PRO A 122 4.40 -1.59 -26.84
CA PRO A 122 5.53 -1.64 -27.75
C PRO A 122 6.12 -3.04 -27.84
N GLU A 123 6.50 -3.47 -29.05
CA GLU A 123 7.07 -4.80 -29.30
C GLU A 123 8.31 -5.04 -28.41
N GLY A 124 8.36 -6.18 -27.71
CA GLY A 124 9.47 -6.55 -26.83
C GLY A 124 9.54 -5.74 -25.53
N ALA A 125 8.47 -5.02 -25.16
CA ALA A 125 8.46 -4.19 -23.95
C ALA A 125 8.68 -5.02 -22.67
N ALA A 126 8.08 -6.20 -22.58
CA ALA A 126 8.22 -7.08 -21.41
C ALA A 126 9.66 -7.50 -21.15
N GLU A 127 10.37 -7.95 -22.19
CA GLU A 127 11.78 -8.36 -22.13
C GLU A 127 12.66 -7.16 -21.78
N ALA A 128 12.48 -6.05 -22.50
CA ALA A 128 13.30 -4.86 -22.33
C ALA A 128 13.14 -4.22 -20.94
N LEU A 129 11.92 -4.21 -20.36
CA LEU A 129 11.69 -3.75 -19.00
C LEU A 129 12.20 -4.76 -17.97
N THR A 130 12.12 -6.06 -18.24
CA THR A 130 12.76 -7.08 -17.41
C THR A 130 14.27 -6.84 -17.32
N GLU A 131 14.94 -6.62 -18.44
CA GLU A 131 16.37 -6.27 -18.47
C GLU A 131 16.68 -4.97 -17.73
N LEU A 132 15.83 -3.93 -17.92
CA LEU A 132 15.98 -2.67 -17.20
C LEU A 132 15.99 -2.86 -15.69
N PHE A 133 15.00 -3.57 -15.16
CA PHE A 133 14.84 -3.73 -13.71
C PHE A 133 15.78 -4.77 -13.07
N HIS A 134 16.56 -5.49 -13.88
CA HIS A 134 17.66 -6.34 -13.39
C HIS A 134 19.02 -5.62 -13.38
N ARG A 135 19.08 -4.33 -13.71
CA ARG A 135 20.33 -3.56 -13.61
C ARG A 135 20.78 -3.46 -12.14
N PRO A 136 22.09 -3.44 -11.89
CA PRO A 136 22.64 -3.32 -10.55
C PRO A 136 22.39 -1.95 -9.91
N GLU A 137 22.10 -0.94 -10.71
CA GLU A 137 21.82 0.42 -10.29
C GLU A 137 20.68 1.02 -11.13
N LEU A 138 19.70 1.64 -10.45
CA LEU A 138 18.56 2.34 -11.05
C LEU A 138 18.32 3.65 -10.32
N LEU A 139 18.93 4.72 -10.78
CA LEU A 139 18.81 6.04 -10.19
C LEU A 139 17.53 6.74 -10.66
N ILE A 140 16.70 7.18 -9.74
CA ILE A 140 15.53 8.04 -10.00
C ILE A 140 15.60 9.32 -9.18
N GLU A 141 15.00 10.39 -9.69
CA GLU A 141 14.80 11.60 -8.90
C GLU A 141 13.60 11.46 -7.97
N LYS A 142 13.82 11.68 -6.67
CA LYS A 142 12.79 11.68 -5.64
C LYS A 142 12.86 12.98 -4.83
N ARG A 143 11.70 13.57 -4.53
CA ARG A 143 11.63 14.67 -3.57
C ARG A 143 11.87 14.16 -2.16
N THR A 144 12.85 14.71 -1.48
CA THR A 144 13.12 14.46 -0.06
C THR A 144 12.06 15.10 0.83
N LYS A 145 12.05 14.75 2.12
CA LYS A 145 11.22 15.41 3.15
C LYS A 145 11.45 16.93 3.21
N ARG A 146 12.63 17.41 2.82
CA ARG A 146 12.98 18.84 2.74
C ARG A 146 12.61 19.48 1.39
N LYS A 147 11.80 18.79 0.57
CA LYS A 147 11.36 19.24 -0.77
C LYS A 147 12.48 19.44 -1.79
N GLN A 148 13.70 18.98 -1.52
CA GLN A 148 14.81 18.98 -2.46
C GLN A 148 14.75 17.74 -3.34
N LEU A 149 15.20 17.84 -4.59
CA LEU A 149 15.40 16.69 -5.48
C LEU A 149 16.69 15.98 -5.05
N ALA A 150 16.62 14.67 -4.91
CA ALA A 150 17.77 13.82 -4.69
C ALA A 150 17.68 12.58 -5.57
N GLU A 151 18.79 12.14 -6.09
CA GLU A 151 18.87 10.85 -6.76
C GLU A 151 18.88 9.73 -5.71
N VAL A 152 18.10 8.71 -6.00
CA VAL A 152 17.97 7.52 -5.14
C VAL A 152 18.09 6.29 -6.02
N ASP A 153 18.98 5.39 -5.65
CA ASP A 153 19.04 4.06 -6.26
C ASP A 153 17.91 3.19 -5.73
N ILE A 154 17.04 2.75 -6.65
CA ILE A 154 15.89 1.89 -6.31
C ILE A 154 16.14 0.40 -6.57
N ALA A 155 17.22 0.04 -7.28
CA ALA A 155 17.52 -1.36 -7.59
C ALA A 155 17.59 -2.25 -6.34
N PRO A 156 18.24 -1.85 -5.22
CA PRO A 156 18.28 -2.66 -4.00
C PRO A 156 16.93 -2.78 -3.28
N MET A 157 15.94 -1.97 -3.66
CA MET A 157 14.60 -2.00 -3.06
C MET A 157 13.63 -2.92 -3.80
N ILE A 158 14.01 -3.43 -4.97
CA ILE A 158 13.21 -4.34 -5.80
C ILE A 158 13.66 -5.77 -5.48
N ARG A 159 12.78 -6.57 -4.86
CA ARG A 159 13.04 -7.98 -4.58
C ARG A 159 12.77 -8.85 -5.80
N SER A 160 11.67 -8.57 -6.49
CA SER A 160 11.29 -9.25 -7.72
C SER A 160 10.38 -8.37 -8.57
N ILE A 161 10.46 -8.56 -9.86
CA ILE A 161 9.54 -7.97 -10.84
C ILE A 161 9.39 -8.95 -12.01
N ALA A 162 8.16 -9.12 -12.50
CA ALA A 162 7.85 -9.93 -13.66
C ALA A 162 6.79 -9.24 -14.49
N PHE A 163 6.93 -9.30 -15.81
CA PHE A 163 6.01 -8.66 -16.76
C PHE A 163 5.25 -9.70 -17.56
N VAL A 164 3.96 -9.42 -17.81
CA VAL A 164 3.09 -10.20 -18.71
C VAL A 164 2.42 -9.24 -19.66
N GLU A 165 2.59 -9.48 -20.96
CA GLU A 165 2.04 -8.65 -22.02
C GLU A 165 0.61 -9.10 -22.38
N GLU A 166 -0.31 -8.14 -22.48
CA GLU A 166 -1.67 -8.26 -23.00
C GLU A 166 -1.84 -7.22 -24.13
N GLU A 167 -2.93 -7.25 -24.88
CA GLU A 167 -3.11 -6.47 -26.12
C GLU A 167 -2.77 -4.97 -25.99
N ASN A 168 -3.28 -4.25 -25.00
CA ASN A 168 -3.02 -2.82 -24.75
C ASN A 168 -2.48 -2.56 -23.35
N LEU A 169 -2.03 -3.59 -22.66
CA LEU A 169 -1.69 -3.55 -21.27
C LEU A 169 -0.47 -4.41 -20.99
N LEU A 170 0.51 -3.85 -20.30
CA LEU A 170 1.60 -4.61 -19.72
C LEU A 170 1.39 -4.71 -18.22
N ARG A 171 1.18 -5.90 -17.70
CA ARG A 171 1.07 -6.15 -16.25
C ARG A 171 2.43 -6.45 -15.66
N ALA A 172 2.72 -5.81 -14.53
CA ALA A 172 3.89 -6.11 -13.74
C ALA A 172 3.48 -6.59 -12.33
N ALA A 173 3.91 -7.79 -11.95
CA ALA A 173 3.86 -8.26 -10.57
C ALA A 173 5.17 -7.88 -9.90
N VAL A 174 5.11 -7.06 -8.85
CA VAL A 174 6.30 -6.51 -8.19
C VAL A 174 6.30 -6.83 -6.70
N THR A 175 7.49 -7.11 -6.16
CA THR A 175 7.74 -7.16 -4.71
C THR A 175 8.84 -6.17 -4.38
N VAL A 176 8.52 -5.18 -3.57
CA VAL A 176 9.45 -4.11 -3.23
C VAL A 176 9.53 -3.87 -1.73
N ARG A 177 10.60 -3.24 -1.25
CA ARG A 177 10.73 -2.83 0.16
C ARG A 177 9.58 -1.95 0.59
N ALA A 178 8.91 -2.32 1.69
CA ALA A 178 7.82 -1.57 2.28
C ALA A 178 8.30 -0.38 3.09
N GLN A 179 9.45 -0.53 3.78
CA GLN A 179 9.98 0.50 4.69
C GLN A 179 11.50 0.39 4.86
N ASN A 180 12.13 1.47 5.31
CA ASN A 180 13.52 1.62 5.80
C ASN A 180 14.65 1.15 4.86
N PRO A 181 14.78 1.64 3.64
CA PRO A 181 13.92 2.58 2.92
C PRO A 181 12.78 1.86 2.19
N GLY A 182 11.63 2.54 2.06
CA GLY A 182 10.49 2.02 1.30
C GLY A 182 10.45 2.55 -0.14
N LEU A 183 9.96 1.73 -1.05
CA LEU A 183 9.71 2.06 -2.46
C LEU A 183 8.20 2.00 -2.75
N ASN A 184 7.62 3.12 -3.19
CA ASN A 184 6.29 3.09 -3.80
C ASN A 184 6.42 2.48 -5.21
N PRO A 185 5.68 1.40 -5.55
CA PRO A 185 5.75 0.78 -6.88
C PRO A 185 5.56 1.76 -8.03
N GLN A 186 4.69 2.76 -7.88
CA GLN A 186 4.50 3.78 -8.92
C GLN A 186 5.78 4.53 -9.31
N LEU A 187 6.79 4.57 -8.44
CA LEU A 187 8.07 5.21 -8.78
C LEU A 187 8.89 4.43 -9.82
N LEU A 188 8.53 3.18 -10.12
CA LEU A 188 9.12 2.40 -11.20
C LEU A 188 8.86 3.05 -12.57
N GLU A 189 7.71 3.73 -12.74
CA GLU A 189 7.41 4.55 -13.91
C GLU A 189 8.51 5.58 -14.20
N LYS A 190 9.08 6.19 -13.15
CA LYS A 190 10.19 7.16 -13.32
C LYS A 190 11.47 6.52 -13.84
N ALA A 191 11.74 5.27 -13.46
CA ALA A 191 12.87 4.54 -14.02
C ALA A 191 12.62 4.22 -15.50
N ILE A 192 11.41 3.81 -15.87
CA ILE A 192 11.04 3.60 -17.28
C ILE A 192 11.25 4.91 -18.06
N ALA A 193 10.65 6.00 -17.62
CA ALA A 193 10.76 7.29 -18.30
C ALA A 193 12.21 7.80 -18.44
N ARG A 194 13.08 7.47 -17.47
CA ARG A 194 14.50 7.89 -17.52
C ARG A 194 15.34 7.03 -18.45
N TYR A 195 15.18 5.71 -18.40
CA TYR A 195 16.10 4.78 -19.06
C TYR A 195 15.54 4.19 -20.36
N ARG A 196 14.23 4.15 -20.50
CA ARG A 196 13.51 3.63 -21.66
C ARG A 196 12.27 4.50 -21.92
N PRO A 197 12.47 5.78 -22.29
CA PRO A 197 11.37 6.70 -22.58
C PRO A 197 10.48 6.22 -23.74
N ASP A 198 11.03 5.40 -24.64
CA ASP A 198 10.32 4.71 -25.72
C ASP A 198 9.30 3.69 -25.25
N LEU A 199 9.42 3.21 -24.00
CA LEU A 199 8.52 2.25 -23.35
C LEU A 199 7.69 2.89 -22.22
N SER A 200 7.65 4.23 -22.13
CA SER A 200 6.85 4.90 -21.11
C SER A 200 5.35 4.64 -21.35
N PRO A 201 4.61 4.14 -20.35
CA PRO A 201 3.16 3.98 -20.46
C PRO A 201 2.45 5.34 -20.44
N ASP A 202 1.26 5.41 -21.03
CA ASP A 202 0.38 6.59 -20.98
C ASP A 202 -0.28 6.72 -19.60
N PHE A 203 -0.57 5.58 -18.95
CA PHE A 203 -1.13 5.55 -17.61
C PHE A 203 -0.64 4.34 -16.81
N VAL A 204 -0.54 4.51 -15.47
CA VAL A 204 -0.14 3.44 -14.55
C VAL A 204 -1.13 3.32 -13.41
N ARG A 205 -1.70 2.12 -13.22
CA ARG A 205 -2.46 1.76 -12.02
C ARG A 205 -1.64 0.87 -11.13
N VAL A 206 -1.82 1.03 -9.82
CA VAL A 206 -1.16 0.20 -8.81
C VAL A 206 -2.19 -0.36 -7.85
N ARG A 207 -2.14 -1.68 -7.65
CA ARG A 207 -2.94 -2.39 -6.64
C ARG A 207 -2.02 -3.18 -5.71
N ARG A 208 -1.99 -2.79 -4.43
CA ARG A 208 -1.27 -3.54 -3.40
C ARG A 208 -2.00 -4.85 -3.14
N ARG A 209 -1.27 -5.98 -3.22
CA ARG A 209 -1.83 -7.31 -3.08
C ARG A 209 -1.58 -7.90 -1.71
N GLU A 210 -0.34 -7.74 -1.20
CA GLU A 210 0.05 -8.35 0.05
C GLU A 210 1.17 -7.58 0.76
N LEU A 211 1.25 -7.76 2.07
CA LEU A 211 2.32 -7.28 2.93
C LEU A 211 3.09 -8.48 3.50
N LEU A 212 4.41 -8.44 3.41
CA LEU A 212 5.27 -9.57 3.75
C LEU A 212 6.35 -9.17 4.76
N ASP A 213 6.78 -10.14 5.54
CA ASP A 213 7.96 -10.03 6.38
C ASP A 213 9.27 -10.30 5.60
N GLU A 214 10.42 -10.31 6.29
CA GLU A 214 11.72 -10.51 5.68
C GLU A 214 11.89 -11.93 5.10
N ALA A 215 11.21 -12.93 5.66
CA ALA A 215 11.19 -14.29 5.12
C ALA A 215 10.30 -14.44 3.87
N GLY A 216 9.43 -13.46 3.62
CA GLY A 216 8.44 -13.50 2.53
C GLY A 216 7.11 -14.12 2.96
N GLU A 217 6.91 -14.31 4.26
CA GLU A 217 5.65 -14.78 4.82
C GLU A 217 4.67 -13.61 4.99
N ILE A 218 3.37 -13.91 4.90
CA ILE A 218 2.32 -12.91 5.04
C ILE A 218 2.43 -12.22 6.41
N PHE A 219 2.51 -10.89 6.40
CA PHE A 219 2.51 -10.06 7.59
C PHE A 219 1.07 -9.71 8.01
N ARG A 220 0.68 -10.24 9.18
CA ARG A 220 -0.62 -9.94 9.81
C ARG A 220 -0.45 -9.56 11.27
#